data_4f8f4560152e4405d7cfcd447cd41f21
#
_entry.id   4f8f4560152e4405d7cfcd447cd41f21
#
_cell.length_a   1.000
_cell.length_b   1.000
_cell.length_c   1.000
_cell.angle_alpha   90.00
_cell.angle_beta   90.00
_cell.angle_gamma   90.00
#
_symmetry.space_group_name_H-M   'P 1'
#
loop_
_entity.id
_entity.type
_entity.pdbx_description
1 polymer ?
#
loop_
_entity_poly.entity_id
_entity_poly.type
_entity_poly.pdbx_seq_one_letter_code
_entity_poly.pdbx_strand_id
1 'polypeptide(L)'
;MLDNIQKSYIKKESIYGPDNYKPLPVVLSKAKGVWVWDVNDEKYIDMMSGYSAVSHGHAHPELLRVFHEQSSRLSLTSRAFYTDTLGPYLETITKMTGFEMCLPMNSGAEAVETAIKASRRWAYRTKKVKPGKAEIIVADGNFHGRTTTIISFSSDENSKDDFGPHTPGFVSVKYGCSKSLKAAINENTAAVLIEPIQGEGGIIVPPENYLKEVRDICTKKNVLMLLDEIQSGLGRTGKLFAYQHSCGNCSCNIGCKPNQPQESKPDGLILG
;
A
#
# COMPACT_ATOMS: atom_id res chain seq x y z
N MET A 1 -11.25 -27.04 -22.58
CA MET A 1 -10.54 -28.05 -21.74
C MET A 1 -9.07 -27.72 -21.77
N LEU A 2 -8.38 -27.75 -20.61
CA LEU A 2 -6.92 -27.58 -20.57
C LEU A 2 -6.24 -28.65 -21.43
N ASP A 3 -5.28 -28.24 -22.22
CA ASP A 3 -4.44 -29.15 -23.00
C ASP A 3 -3.32 -29.79 -22.15
N ASN A 4 -2.54 -30.66 -22.77
CA ASN A 4 -1.49 -31.40 -22.06
C ASN A 4 -0.32 -30.50 -21.62
N ILE A 5 -0.07 -29.39 -22.32
CA ILE A 5 1.01 -28.44 -22.01
C ILE A 5 0.64 -27.68 -20.74
N GLN A 6 -0.54 -27.06 -20.71
CA GLN A 6 -1.04 -26.35 -19.52
C GLN A 6 -1.14 -27.27 -18.30
N LYS A 7 -1.68 -28.47 -18.46
CA LYS A 7 -1.74 -29.49 -17.40
C LYS A 7 -0.37 -29.83 -16.83
N SER A 8 0.68 -29.90 -17.67
CA SER A 8 2.04 -30.19 -17.20
C SER A 8 2.59 -29.08 -16.30
N TYR A 9 2.38 -27.79 -16.64
CA TYR A 9 2.81 -26.67 -15.80
C TYR A 9 2.05 -26.63 -14.49
N ILE A 10 0.73 -26.72 -14.52
CA ILE A 10 -0.13 -26.74 -13.32
C ILE A 10 0.24 -27.91 -12.40
N LYS A 11 0.49 -29.10 -12.96
CA LYS A 11 0.93 -30.26 -12.17
C LYS A 11 2.27 -30.00 -11.47
N LYS A 12 3.24 -29.39 -12.15
CA LYS A 12 4.53 -29.05 -11.51
C LYS A 12 4.33 -28.09 -10.35
N GLU A 13 3.53 -27.05 -10.54
CA GLU A 13 3.24 -26.07 -9.49
C GLU A 13 2.54 -26.72 -8.30
N SER A 14 1.54 -27.59 -8.54
CA SER A 14 0.84 -28.33 -7.45
C SER A 14 1.71 -29.35 -6.70
N ILE A 15 2.81 -29.84 -7.31
CA ILE A 15 3.73 -30.78 -6.65
C ILE A 15 4.78 -30.04 -5.81
N TYR A 16 5.30 -28.91 -6.33
CA TYR A 16 6.45 -28.21 -5.75
C TYR A 16 6.08 -26.91 -5.03
N GLY A 17 4.87 -26.37 -5.26
CA GLY A 17 4.35 -25.19 -4.58
C GLY A 17 3.42 -25.55 -3.41
N PRO A 18 3.28 -24.68 -2.41
CA PRO A 18 2.25 -24.84 -1.37
C PRO A 18 0.86 -24.54 -1.92
N ASP A 19 -0.17 -25.17 -1.32
CA ASP A 19 -1.59 -24.91 -1.65
C ASP A 19 -2.13 -23.70 -0.89
N ASN A 20 -1.46 -22.55 -1.08
CA ASN A 20 -1.81 -21.28 -0.42
C ASN A 20 -2.59 -20.30 -1.32
N TYR A 21 -2.78 -20.65 -2.58
CA TYR A 21 -3.56 -19.91 -3.57
C TYR A 21 -4.36 -20.86 -4.45
N LYS A 22 -5.48 -20.37 -5.00
CA LYS A 22 -6.28 -21.09 -5.97
C LYS A 22 -6.24 -20.37 -7.32
N PRO A 23 -5.18 -20.52 -8.13
CA PRO A 23 -5.04 -19.84 -9.40
C PRO A 23 -6.13 -20.22 -10.41
N LEU A 24 -6.41 -19.30 -11.33
CA LEU A 24 -7.22 -19.63 -12.49
C LEU A 24 -6.47 -20.66 -13.38
N PRO A 25 -7.17 -21.60 -14.03
CA PRO A 25 -6.54 -22.66 -14.80
C PRO A 25 -6.04 -22.15 -16.19
N VAL A 26 -5.20 -21.15 -16.19
CA VAL A 26 -4.57 -20.55 -17.38
C VAL A 26 -3.08 -20.37 -17.10
N VAL A 27 -2.22 -20.84 -18.00
CA VAL A 27 -0.76 -20.74 -17.86
C VAL A 27 -0.27 -19.61 -18.78
N LEU A 28 -0.11 -18.41 -18.23
CA LEU A 28 0.38 -17.24 -18.96
C LEU A 28 1.88 -17.36 -19.25
N SER A 29 2.30 -16.96 -20.46
CA SER A 29 3.69 -17.08 -20.91
C SER A 29 4.30 -15.77 -21.39
N LYS A 30 3.51 -14.84 -21.92
CA LYS A 30 3.99 -13.54 -22.41
C LYS A 30 2.92 -12.46 -22.23
N ALA A 31 3.38 -11.20 -22.21
CA ALA A 31 2.50 -10.06 -22.07
C ALA A 31 3.06 -8.81 -22.75
N LYS A 32 2.16 -7.91 -23.21
CA LYS A 32 2.50 -6.61 -23.76
C LYS A 32 1.33 -5.63 -23.64
N GLY A 33 1.56 -4.48 -23.02
CA GLY A 33 0.48 -3.51 -22.76
C GLY A 33 -0.60 -4.12 -21.88
N VAL A 34 -1.84 -4.15 -22.36
CA VAL A 34 -2.99 -4.77 -21.65
C VAL A 34 -3.22 -6.24 -22.05
N TRP A 35 -2.39 -6.76 -22.93
CA TRP A 35 -2.58 -8.11 -23.48
C TRP A 35 -1.65 -9.11 -22.82
N VAL A 36 -2.20 -10.28 -22.54
CA VAL A 36 -1.46 -11.45 -22.07
C VAL A 36 -1.78 -12.65 -22.96
N TRP A 37 -0.85 -13.58 -23.08
CA TRP A 37 -1.01 -14.83 -23.84
C TRP A 37 -0.61 -16.01 -22.99
N ASP A 38 -1.35 -17.08 -23.13
CA ASP A 38 -0.99 -18.33 -22.51
C ASP A 38 0.08 -19.10 -23.31
N VAL A 39 0.43 -20.28 -22.82
CA VAL A 39 1.46 -21.16 -23.45
C VAL A 39 1.03 -21.71 -24.82
N ASN A 40 -0.22 -21.55 -25.21
CA ASN A 40 -0.77 -21.95 -26.51
C ASN A 40 -0.99 -20.76 -27.44
N ASP A 41 -0.48 -19.58 -27.10
CA ASP A 41 -0.68 -18.33 -27.81
C ASP A 41 -2.13 -17.81 -27.83
N GLU A 42 -3.02 -18.36 -26.97
CA GLU A 42 -4.35 -17.80 -26.77
C GLU A 42 -4.23 -16.43 -26.09
N LYS A 43 -4.96 -15.45 -26.60
CA LYS A 43 -4.83 -14.04 -26.22
C LYS A 43 -5.96 -13.61 -25.28
N TYR A 44 -5.60 -12.97 -24.17
CA TYR A 44 -6.53 -12.43 -23.17
C TYR A 44 -6.24 -10.95 -22.90
N ILE A 45 -7.24 -10.25 -22.37
CA ILE A 45 -7.06 -8.92 -21.76
C ILE A 45 -6.77 -9.12 -20.27
N ASP A 46 -5.67 -8.53 -19.79
CA ASP A 46 -5.36 -8.48 -18.37
C ASP A 46 -6.24 -7.42 -17.68
N MET A 47 -7.33 -7.88 -17.05
CA MET A 47 -8.23 -7.03 -16.27
C MET A 47 -7.84 -6.97 -14.79
N MET A 48 -6.81 -7.72 -14.37
CA MET A 48 -6.34 -7.78 -12.99
C MET A 48 -5.15 -6.83 -12.75
N SER A 49 -4.31 -6.68 -13.76
CA SER A 49 -3.13 -5.78 -13.73
C SER A 49 -2.21 -6.02 -12.52
N GLY A 50 -2.06 -7.30 -12.09
CA GLY A 50 -1.26 -7.65 -10.92
C GLY A 50 -1.71 -6.91 -9.65
N TYR A 51 -3.01 -6.82 -9.40
CA TYR A 51 -3.58 -6.04 -8.28
C TYR A 51 -3.15 -4.56 -8.30
N SER A 52 -3.16 -3.95 -9.46
CA SER A 52 -2.72 -2.58 -9.75
C SER A 52 -1.20 -2.36 -9.84
N ALA A 53 -0.38 -3.39 -9.71
CA ALA A 53 1.08 -3.28 -9.81
C ALA A 53 1.57 -2.98 -11.23
N VAL A 54 0.84 -3.42 -12.27
CA VAL A 54 1.19 -3.23 -13.68
C VAL A 54 0.50 -1.99 -14.27
N SER A 55 0.65 -0.85 -13.59
CA SER A 55 -0.05 0.40 -13.93
C SER A 55 0.29 0.98 -15.31
N HIS A 56 1.48 0.70 -15.83
CA HIS A 56 1.94 1.19 -17.15
C HIS A 56 1.75 0.16 -18.26
N GLY A 57 1.10 -0.97 -17.96
CA GLY A 57 1.00 -2.12 -18.86
C GLY A 57 2.27 -2.96 -18.88
N HIS A 58 2.12 -4.19 -19.37
CA HIS A 58 3.22 -5.13 -19.47
C HIS A 58 4.26 -4.69 -20.49
N ALA A 59 5.54 -4.93 -20.20
CA ALA A 59 6.68 -4.69 -21.08
C ALA A 59 6.71 -3.25 -21.64
N HIS A 60 6.45 -2.24 -20.78
CA HIS A 60 6.49 -0.84 -21.20
C HIS A 60 7.91 -0.47 -21.71
N PRO A 61 8.07 0.05 -22.93
CA PRO A 61 9.37 0.18 -23.56
C PRO A 61 10.35 1.07 -22.78
N GLU A 62 9.89 2.19 -22.22
CA GLU A 62 10.75 3.08 -21.44
C GLU A 62 11.20 2.43 -20.12
N LEU A 63 10.34 1.68 -19.45
CA LEU A 63 10.71 0.97 -18.23
C LEU A 63 11.74 -0.12 -18.52
N LEU A 64 11.58 -0.87 -19.61
CA LEU A 64 12.56 -1.86 -20.06
C LEU A 64 13.90 -1.21 -20.42
N ARG A 65 13.90 -0.10 -21.13
CA ARG A 65 15.11 0.65 -21.48
C ARG A 65 15.89 1.05 -20.23
N VAL A 66 15.22 1.72 -19.28
CA VAL A 66 15.86 2.17 -18.03
C VAL A 66 16.35 0.97 -17.22
N PHE A 67 15.58 -0.11 -17.15
CA PHE A 67 15.97 -1.34 -16.45
C PHE A 67 17.26 -1.94 -17.07
N HIS A 68 17.32 -2.08 -18.39
CA HIS A 68 18.51 -2.61 -19.08
C HIS A 68 19.74 -1.71 -18.89
N GLU A 69 19.58 -0.41 -19.04
CA GLU A 69 20.67 0.55 -18.84
C GLU A 69 21.22 0.48 -17.41
N GLN A 70 20.34 0.54 -16.42
CA GLN A 70 20.77 0.57 -15.01
C GLN A 70 21.33 -0.78 -14.56
N SER A 71 20.69 -1.91 -14.93
CA SER A 71 21.16 -3.24 -14.52
C SER A 71 22.51 -3.61 -15.14
N SER A 72 22.80 -3.10 -16.35
CA SER A 72 24.11 -3.28 -17.02
C SER A 72 25.22 -2.46 -16.38
N ARG A 73 24.88 -1.37 -15.67
CA ARG A 73 25.85 -0.46 -15.05
C ARG A 73 26.08 -0.78 -13.57
N LEU A 74 25.01 -0.92 -12.79
CA LEU A 74 25.06 -1.19 -11.36
C LEU A 74 23.72 -1.77 -10.91
N SER A 75 23.69 -3.07 -10.63
CA SER A 75 22.44 -3.77 -10.27
C SER A 75 22.06 -3.57 -8.81
N LEU A 76 23.02 -3.77 -7.89
CA LEU A 76 22.74 -3.79 -6.45
C LEU A 76 23.97 -3.31 -5.66
N THR A 77 23.73 -2.46 -4.65
CA THR A 77 24.68 -2.15 -3.59
C THR A 77 24.02 -2.30 -2.23
N SER A 78 24.82 -2.40 -1.16
CA SER A 78 24.27 -2.27 0.19
C SER A 78 24.08 -0.80 0.58
N ARG A 79 23.31 -0.53 1.63
CA ARG A 79 23.17 0.79 2.21
C ARG A 79 24.46 1.32 2.86
N ALA A 80 25.53 0.52 2.88
CA ALA A 80 26.87 0.96 3.29
C ALA A 80 27.49 1.95 2.29
N PHE A 81 26.97 2.04 1.07
CA PHE A 81 27.46 2.93 0.03
C PHE A 81 26.39 3.92 -0.43
N TYR A 82 26.81 5.08 -0.86
CA TYR A 82 25.98 5.99 -1.63
C TYR A 82 25.94 5.54 -3.09
N THR A 83 24.84 5.86 -3.77
CA THR A 83 24.70 5.65 -5.22
C THR A 83 24.23 6.93 -5.89
N ASP A 84 24.55 7.08 -7.15
CA ASP A 84 24.14 8.23 -7.96
C ASP A 84 22.65 8.20 -8.36
N THR A 85 21.95 7.11 -8.08
CA THR A 85 20.52 6.96 -8.38
C THR A 85 19.61 7.22 -7.19
N LEU A 86 20.01 6.83 -5.98
CA LEU A 86 19.14 6.91 -4.81
C LEU A 86 18.81 8.34 -4.40
N GLY A 87 19.81 9.23 -4.37
CA GLY A 87 19.59 10.64 -4.00
C GLY A 87 18.57 11.33 -4.91
N PRO A 88 18.76 11.31 -6.25
CA PRO A 88 17.78 11.84 -7.21
C PRO A 88 16.38 11.19 -7.12
N TYR A 89 16.30 9.89 -6.83
CA TYR A 89 15.03 9.21 -6.60
C TYR A 89 14.30 9.79 -5.38
N LEU A 90 15.00 9.89 -4.23
CA LEU A 90 14.42 10.45 -3.00
C LEU A 90 13.97 11.91 -3.20
N GLU A 91 14.77 12.71 -3.89
CA GLU A 91 14.42 14.10 -4.23
C GLU A 91 13.14 14.16 -5.09
N THR A 92 13.04 13.28 -6.08
CA THR A 92 11.86 13.22 -6.97
C THR A 92 10.61 12.85 -6.18
N ILE A 93 10.66 11.80 -5.36
CA ILE A 93 9.51 11.35 -4.56
C ILE A 93 9.10 12.41 -3.54
N THR A 94 10.04 13.04 -2.84
CA THR A 94 9.73 14.07 -1.84
C THR A 94 9.11 15.32 -2.50
N LYS A 95 9.61 15.75 -3.65
CA LYS A 95 9.00 16.86 -4.41
C LYS A 95 7.60 16.51 -4.92
N MET A 96 7.40 15.27 -5.37
CA MET A 96 6.12 14.80 -5.90
C MET A 96 5.06 14.65 -4.81
N THR A 97 5.44 14.13 -3.65
CA THR A 97 4.54 13.89 -2.53
C THR A 97 4.35 15.10 -1.62
N GLY A 98 5.30 16.04 -1.63
CA GLY A 98 5.34 17.17 -0.70
C GLY A 98 5.71 16.79 0.73
N PHE A 99 6.24 15.58 0.97
CA PHE A 99 6.83 15.18 2.26
C PHE A 99 8.30 15.55 2.31
N GLU A 100 8.82 15.72 3.52
CA GLU A 100 10.23 16.11 3.74
C GLU A 100 11.20 14.95 3.49
N MET A 101 10.77 13.73 3.74
CA MET A 101 11.61 12.52 3.66
C MET A 101 10.86 11.35 3.06
N CYS A 102 11.61 10.48 2.39
CA CYS A 102 11.15 9.19 1.88
C CYS A 102 12.10 8.09 2.37
N LEU A 103 11.50 6.96 2.79
CA LEU A 103 12.24 5.77 3.21
C LEU A 103 11.83 4.59 2.31
N PRO A 104 12.66 4.19 1.33
CA PRO A 104 12.37 3.06 0.46
C PRO A 104 12.41 1.73 1.22
N MET A 105 11.44 0.87 0.92
CA MET A 105 11.32 -0.53 1.37
C MET A 105 11.25 -1.46 0.17
N ASN A 106 11.32 -2.78 0.39
CA ASN A 106 11.29 -3.77 -0.69
C ASN A 106 9.86 -4.21 -1.06
N SER A 107 8.91 -4.02 -0.16
CA SER A 107 7.52 -4.41 -0.37
C SER A 107 6.56 -3.51 0.40
N GLY A 108 5.28 -3.53 -0.01
CA GLY A 108 4.22 -2.82 0.71
C GLY A 108 4.09 -3.27 2.17
N ALA A 109 4.19 -4.57 2.43
CA ALA A 109 4.15 -5.10 3.80
C ALA A 109 5.29 -4.54 4.67
N GLU A 110 6.52 -4.45 4.13
CA GLU A 110 7.65 -3.84 4.84
C GLU A 110 7.43 -2.34 5.08
N ALA A 111 6.82 -1.63 4.14
CA ALA A 111 6.50 -0.22 4.30
C ALA A 111 5.46 -0.01 5.41
N VAL A 112 4.41 -0.84 5.46
CA VAL A 112 3.41 -0.83 6.53
C VAL A 112 4.04 -1.16 7.89
N GLU A 113 4.86 -2.21 8.00
CA GLU A 113 5.58 -2.57 9.23
C GLU A 113 6.48 -1.41 9.70
N THR A 114 7.13 -0.74 8.76
CA THR A 114 7.97 0.43 9.06
C THR A 114 7.14 1.61 9.56
N ALA A 115 5.98 1.87 8.96
CA ALA A 115 5.06 2.91 9.40
C ALA A 115 4.51 2.64 10.81
N ILE A 116 4.16 1.37 11.13
CA ILE A 116 3.77 0.93 12.46
C ILE A 116 4.89 1.17 13.47
N LYS A 117 6.12 0.76 13.17
CA LYS A 117 7.30 0.97 14.03
C LYS A 117 7.57 2.45 14.24
N ALA A 118 7.54 3.26 13.19
CA ALA A 118 7.77 4.71 13.28
C ALA A 118 6.72 5.40 14.15
N SER A 119 5.44 5.04 13.99
CA SER A 119 4.33 5.57 14.79
C SER A 119 4.47 5.22 16.28
N ARG A 120 4.80 3.96 16.59
CA ARG A 120 5.07 3.54 17.99
C ARG A 120 6.25 4.31 18.59
N ARG A 121 7.34 4.48 17.81
CA ARG A 121 8.50 5.26 18.26
C ARG A 121 8.13 6.73 18.51
N TRP A 122 7.37 7.35 17.61
CA TRP A 122 6.87 8.71 17.77
C TRP A 122 5.99 8.83 19.03
N ALA A 123 5.06 7.89 19.23
CA ALA A 123 4.20 7.87 20.41
C ALA A 123 5.00 7.85 21.71
N TYR A 124 6.04 7.04 21.80
CA TYR A 124 6.88 6.96 23.00
C TYR A 124 7.81 8.16 23.17
N ARG A 125 8.43 8.63 22.09
CA ARG A 125 9.46 9.68 22.14
C ARG A 125 8.87 11.08 22.15
N THR A 126 7.80 11.32 21.39
CA THR A 126 7.22 12.67 21.19
C THR A 126 5.94 12.85 21.97
N LYS A 127 4.95 11.96 21.78
CA LYS A 127 3.66 12.04 22.47
C LYS A 127 3.72 11.63 23.94
N LYS A 128 4.79 10.93 24.38
CA LYS A 128 5.02 10.47 25.76
C LYS A 128 4.03 9.42 26.26
N VAL A 129 3.53 8.59 25.35
CA VAL A 129 2.76 7.39 25.72
C VAL A 129 3.63 6.48 26.58
N LYS A 130 3.02 5.82 27.59
CA LYS A 130 3.74 4.88 28.45
C LYS A 130 4.30 3.70 27.65
N PRO A 131 5.51 3.21 27.96
CA PRO A 131 6.10 2.07 27.26
C PRO A 131 5.15 0.87 27.18
N GLY A 132 5.04 0.24 25.99
CA GLY A 132 4.17 -0.91 25.76
C GLY A 132 2.67 -0.60 25.61
N LYS A 133 2.25 0.68 25.65
CA LYS A 133 0.84 1.07 25.59
C LYS A 133 0.41 1.74 24.30
N ALA A 134 1.33 1.99 23.35
CA ALA A 134 0.99 2.63 22.09
C ALA A 134 0.02 1.76 21.27
N GLU A 135 -1.09 2.37 20.83
CA GLU A 135 -2.14 1.77 20.04
C GLU A 135 -2.21 2.39 18.64
N ILE A 136 -2.57 1.60 17.67
CA ILE A 136 -2.83 2.03 16.29
C ILE A 136 -4.27 1.66 15.95
N ILE A 137 -5.05 2.62 15.51
CA ILE A 137 -6.40 2.38 15.02
C ILE A 137 -6.34 1.99 13.55
N VAL A 138 -7.04 0.93 13.18
CA VAL A 138 -7.20 0.42 11.83
C VAL A 138 -8.68 0.32 11.47
N ALA A 139 -9.01 0.17 10.19
CA ALA A 139 -10.38 0.01 9.76
C ALA A 139 -10.74 -1.47 9.57
N ASP A 140 -12.00 -1.83 9.81
CA ASP A 140 -12.53 -3.15 9.41
C ASP A 140 -12.46 -3.29 7.88
N GLY A 141 -12.25 -4.51 7.39
CA GLY A 141 -12.10 -4.81 5.96
C GLY A 141 -10.77 -4.35 5.35
N ASN A 142 -9.79 -3.98 6.18
CA ASN A 142 -8.48 -3.54 5.70
C ASN A 142 -7.66 -4.67 5.07
N PHE A 143 -6.76 -4.26 4.16
CA PHE A 143 -5.67 -5.11 3.68
C PHE A 143 -4.37 -4.32 3.63
N HIS A 144 -3.43 -4.66 4.50
CA HIS A 144 -2.13 -3.99 4.61
C HIS A 144 -0.94 -4.94 4.40
N GLY A 145 -1.20 -6.17 3.98
CA GLY A 145 -0.23 -7.25 3.82
C GLY A 145 -0.52 -8.47 4.68
N ARG A 146 0.45 -9.39 4.76
CA ARG A 146 0.27 -10.70 5.42
C ARG A 146 1.41 -11.06 6.38
N THR A 147 2.12 -10.08 6.94
CA THR A 147 3.10 -10.34 8.00
C THR A 147 2.38 -10.68 9.31
N THR A 148 3.09 -11.31 10.25
CA THR A 148 2.55 -11.68 11.57
C THR A 148 1.94 -10.49 12.32
N THR A 149 2.55 -9.29 12.23
CA THR A 149 1.97 -8.07 12.83
C THR A 149 0.71 -7.64 12.09
N ILE A 150 0.73 -7.62 10.76
CA ILE A 150 -0.37 -7.11 9.95
C ILE A 150 -1.61 -8.00 10.06
N ILE A 151 -1.46 -9.32 10.03
CA ILE A 151 -2.61 -10.22 10.20
C ILE A 151 -3.25 -10.11 11.58
N SER A 152 -2.51 -9.63 12.59
CA SER A 152 -3.04 -9.45 13.96
C SER A 152 -4.21 -8.48 14.02
N PHE A 153 -4.34 -7.57 13.07
CA PHE A 153 -5.44 -6.62 12.96
C PHE A 153 -6.29 -6.78 11.69
N SER A 154 -6.09 -7.86 10.96
CA SER A 154 -7.00 -8.21 9.86
C SER A 154 -8.39 -8.55 10.39
N SER A 155 -9.43 -8.18 9.66
CA SER A 155 -10.81 -8.64 9.89
C SER A 155 -11.16 -9.90 9.11
N ASP A 156 -10.23 -10.45 8.32
CA ASP A 156 -10.36 -11.73 7.63
C ASP A 156 -9.86 -12.86 8.53
N GLU A 157 -10.78 -13.66 9.07
CA GLU A 157 -10.44 -14.78 9.96
C GLU A 157 -9.52 -15.80 9.28
N ASN A 158 -9.67 -16.05 7.97
CA ASN A 158 -8.80 -16.99 7.24
C ASN A 158 -7.33 -16.54 7.23
N SER A 159 -7.08 -15.25 7.38
CA SER A 159 -5.74 -14.69 7.48
C SER A 159 -5.17 -14.71 8.89
N LYS A 160 -5.98 -15.01 9.91
CA LYS A 160 -5.62 -14.95 11.34
C LYS A 160 -5.58 -16.31 12.00
N ASP A 161 -6.50 -17.19 11.67
CA ASP A 161 -6.66 -18.49 12.32
C ASP A 161 -5.36 -19.31 12.24
N ASP A 162 -4.97 -19.88 13.36
CA ASP A 162 -3.77 -20.71 13.54
C ASP A 162 -2.41 -19.99 13.37
N PHE A 163 -2.40 -18.66 13.19
CA PHE A 163 -1.16 -17.86 13.04
C PHE A 163 -0.80 -17.04 14.30
N GLY A 164 -1.45 -17.30 15.44
CA GLY A 164 -1.12 -16.64 16.71
C GLY A 164 0.24 -17.10 17.32
N PRO A 165 0.75 -16.40 18.35
CA PRO A 165 0.12 -15.30 19.09
C PRO A 165 0.15 -13.98 18.33
N HIS A 166 -0.95 -13.25 18.38
CA HIS A 166 -1.09 -12.00 17.65
C HIS A 166 -0.39 -10.82 18.33
N THR A 167 0.16 -9.92 17.51
CA THR A 167 0.79 -8.67 17.99
C THR A 167 -0.25 -7.73 18.58
N PRO A 168 -0.13 -7.30 19.85
CA PRO A 168 -1.09 -6.41 20.49
C PRO A 168 -0.92 -4.94 20.08
N GLY A 169 -1.91 -4.12 20.49
CA GLY A 169 -1.87 -2.67 20.34
C GLY A 169 -2.52 -2.18 19.03
N PHE A 170 -3.54 -2.89 18.57
CA PHE A 170 -4.39 -2.48 17.46
C PHE A 170 -5.86 -2.42 17.89
N VAL A 171 -6.57 -1.41 17.39
CA VAL A 171 -8.00 -1.19 17.64
C VAL A 171 -8.71 -1.06 16.31
N SER A 172 -9.64 -1.96 16.01
CA SER A 172 -10.41 -1.93 14.77
C SER A 172 -11.65 -1.06 14.91
N VAL A 173 -11.97 -0.30 13.86
CA VAL A 173 -13.16 0.56 13.80
C VAL A 173 -13.82 0.40 12.43
N LYS A 174 -15.11 0.70 12.36
CA LYS A 174 -15.88 0.65 11.11
C LYS A 174 -15.29 1.63 10.08
N TYR A 175 -14.94 1.14 8.89
CA TYR A 175 -14.48 1.96 7.78
C TYR A 175 -15.54 2.98 7.35
N GLY A 176 -15.12 4.18 6.99
CA GLY A 176 -16.01 5.26 6.57
C GLY A 176 -16.82 5.91 7.70
N CYS A 177 -16.57 5.55 8.98
CA CYS A 177 -17.28 6.09 10.14
C CYS A 177 -16.36 6.92 11.04
N SER A 178 -16.26 8.22 10.82
CA SER A 178 -15.47 9.14 11.64
C SER A 178 -15.90 9.19 13.11
N LYS A 179 -17.19 8.92 13.40
CA LYS A 179 -17.71 8.88 14.77
C LYS A 179 -17.13 7.71 15.56
N SER A 180 -17.07 6.50 14.95
CA SER A 180 -16.47 5.32 15.61
C SER A 180 -14.97 5.53 15.84
N LEU A 181 -14.26 6.09 14.85
CA LEU A 181 -12.85 6.44 14.96
C LEU A 181 -12.61 7.43 16.11
N LYS A 182 -13.39 8.51 16.18
CA LYS A 182 -13.29 9.51 17.24
C LYS A 182 -13.53 8.92 18.64
N ALA A 183 -14.45 7.97 18.75
CA ALA A 183 -14.77 7.30 20.02
C ALA A 183 -13.65 6.33 20.46
N ALA A 184 -12.93 5.73 19.53
CA ALA A 184 -11.83 4.80 19.80
C ALA A 184 -10.52 5.49 20.20
N ILE A 185 -10.33 6.76 19.86
CA ILE A 185 -9.11 7.51 20.19
C ILE A 185 -9.02 7.80 21.69
N ASN A 186 -7.89 7.41 22.27
CA ASN A 186 -7.53 7.67 23.68
C ASN A 186 -6.09 8.22 23.78
N GLU A 187 -5.58 8.40 25.00
CA GLU A 187 -4.24 8.93 25.26
C GLU A 187 -3.11 8.04 24.72
N ASN A 188 -3.35 6.74 24.54
CA ASN A 188 -2.38 5.77 24.03
C ASN A 188 -2.36 5.69 22.51
N THR A 189 -3.34 6.26 21.82
CA THR A 189 -3.44 6.18 20.36
C THR A 189 -2.28 6.91 19.69
N ALA A 190 -1.42 6.17 19.01
CA ALA A 190 -0.28 6.67 18.27
C ALA A 190 -0.68 7.17 16.87
N ALA A 191 -1.43 6.35 16.14
CA ALA A 191 -1.79 6.58 14.76
C ALA A 191 -3.14 6.00 14.39
N VAL A 192 -3.69 6.50 13.29
CA VAL A 192 -4.75 5.89 12.49
C VAL A 192 -4.09 5.44 11.19
N LEU A 193 -4.23 4.16 10.84
CA LEU A 193 -3.74 3.57 9.60
C LEU A 193 -4.93 3.07 8.78
N ILE A 194 -5.16 3.66 7.61
CA ILE A 194 -6.30 3.34 6.75
C ILE A 194 -5.92 3.42 5.27
N GLU A 195 -6.66 2.73 4.43
CA GLU A 195 -6.64 2.90 2.99
C GLU A 195 -7.58 4.05 2.59
N PRO A 196 -7.21 4.95 1.67
CA PRO A 196 -8.14 5.97 1.17
C PRO A 196 -9.33 5.36 0.41
N ILE A 197 -9.11 4.25 -0.25
CA ILE A 197 -10.10 3.37 -0.88
C ILE A 197 -9.68 1.95 -0.51
N GLN A 198 -10.55 1.18 0.12
CA GLN A 198 -10.24 -0.22 0.39
C GLN A 198 -10.29 -1.02 -0.90
N GLY A 199 -9.16 -1.57 -1.32
CA GLY A 199 -9.04 -2.35 -2.56
C GLY A 199 -9.50 -3.79 -2.36
N GLU A 200 -8.74 -4.57 -1.63
CA GLU A 200 -9.02 -5.99 -1.37
C GLU A 200 -10.32 -6.21 -0.58
N GLY A 201 -10.75 -5.25 0.19
CA GLY A 201 -12.04 -5.26 0.89
C GLY A 201 -13.27 -5.16 -0.03
N GLY A 202 -13.08 -4.98 -1.36
CA GLY A 202 -14.15 -4.95 -2.35
C GLY A 202 -14.33 -3.61 -3.07
N ILE A 203 -13.25 -2.82 -3.20
CA ILE A 203 -13.23 -1.49 -3.83
C ILE A 203 -14.22 -0.55 -3.14
N ILE A 204 -14.05 -0.39 -1.84
CA ILE A 204 -14.95 0.42 -1.01
C ILE A 204 -14.45 1.86 -0.98
N VAL A 205 -15.21 2.75 -1.60
CA VAL A 205 -14.98 4.20 -1.55
C VAL A 205 -15.65 4.77 -0.30
N PRO A 206 -14.93 5.50 0.56
CA PRO A 206 -15.51 6.06 1.77
C PRO A 206 -16.46 7.24 1.46
N PRO A 207 -17.29 7.66 2.42
CA PRO A 207 -18.07 8.90 2.30
C PRO A 207 -17.20 10.11 1.96
N GLU A 208 -17.71 11.05 1.19
CA GLU A 208 -16.99 12.19 0.59
C GLU A 208 -16.08 12.96 1.56
N ASN A 209 -16.55 13.24 2.78
CA ASN A 209 -15.81 14.01 3.78
C ASN A 209 -15.01 13.16 4.77
N TYR A 210 -15.01 11.83 4.62
CA TYR A 210 -14.44 10.95 5.62
C TYR A 210 -12.97 11.21 5.91
N LEU A 211 -12.12 11.29 4.89
CA LEU A 211 -10.68 11.52 5.08
C LEU A 211 -10.36 12.90 5.67
N LYS A 212 -11.15 13.93 5.30
CA LYS A 212 -11.05 15.25 5.91
C LYS A 212 -11.41 15.22 7.40
N GLU A 213 -12.52 14.57 7.74
CA GLU A 213 -12.92 14.39 9.13
C GLU A 213 -11.90 13.61 9.95
N VAL A 214 -11.32 12.54 9.37
CA VAL A 214 -10.22 11.78 10.00
C VAL A 214 -9.01 12.68 10.24
N ARG A 215 -8.60 13.48 9.24
CA ARG A 215 -7.49 14.44 9.40
C ARG A 215 -7.74 15.42 10.53
N ASP A 216 -8.93 16.02 10.56
CA ASP A 216 -9.31 16.98 11.60
C ASP A 216 -9.29 16.36 13.01
N ILE A 217 -9.82 15.14 13.14
CA ILE A 217 -9.81 14.39 14.40
C ILE A 217 -8.37 14.10 14.83
N CYS A 218 -7.53 13.57 13.93
CA CYS A 218 -6.15 13.23 14.21
C CYS A 218 -5.35 14.47 14.65
N THR A 219 -5.51 15.60 13.97
CA THR A 219 -4.86 16.87 14.32
C THR A 219 -5.26 17.33 15.71
N LYS A 220 -6.59 17.37 16.01
CA LYS A 220 -7.11 17.80 17.32
C LYS A 220 -6.69 16.89 18.48
N LYS A 221 -6.45 15.62 18.20
CA LYS A 221 -6.12 14.61 19.21
C LYS A 221 -4.62 14.30 19.30
N ASN A 222 -3.79 14.98 18.54
CA ASN A 222 -2.35 14.70 18.42
C ASN A 222 -2.10 13.21 18.13
N VAL A 223 -2.67 12.72 17.03
CA VAL A 223 -2.58 11.34 16.53
C VAL A 223 -2.09 11.40 15.09
N LEU A 224 -1.16 10.55 14.69
CA LEU A 224 -0.69 10.49 13.30
C LEU A 224 -1.77 9.90 12.39
N MET A 225 -1.94 10.48 11.22
CA MET A 225 -2.76 9.92 10.15
C MET A 225 -1.83 9.29 9.10
N LEU A 226 -1.95 7.99 8.89
CA LEU A 226 -1.20 7.21 7.91
C LEU A 226 -2.16 6.70 6.85
N LEU A 227 -1.84 6.95 5.59
CA LEU A 227 -2.62 6.46 4.46
C LEU A 227 -1.83 5.41 3.68
N ASP A 228 -2.43 4.25 3.53
CA ASP A 228 -1.92 3.19 2.66
C ASP A 228 -2.45 3.40 1.24
N GLU A 229 -1.59 3.91 0.39
CA GLU A 229 -1.83 4.18 -1.03
C GLU A 229 -1.11 3.17 -1.95
N ILE A 230 -0.74 2.02 -1.43
CA ILE A 230 -0.02 1.00 -2.21
C ILE A 230 -0.82 0.62 -3.45
N GLN A 231 -2.13 0.43 -3.32
CA GLN A 231 -2.98 0.06 -4.44
C GLN A 231 -3.62 1.27 -5.14
N SER A 232 -3.92 2.33 -4.41
CA SER A 232 -4.69 3.48 -4.89
C SER A 232 -3.86 4.67 -5.38
N GLY A 233 -2.57 4.71 -5.04
CA GLY A 233 -1.67 5.81 -5.34
C GLY A 233 -1.11 5.85 -6.76
N LEU A 234 -0.23 6.79 -7.00
CA LEU A 234 0.58 6.95 -8.23
C LEU A 234 -0.26 7.02 -9.51
N GLY A 235 -1.41 7.68 -9.46
CA GLY A 235 -2.24 7.93 -10.64
C GLY A 235 -3.38 6.93 -10.85
N ARG A 236 -3.47 5.85 -10.07
CA ARG A 236 -4.47 4.78 -10.23
C ARG A 236 -5.90 5.31 -10.26
N THR A 237 -6.22 6.31 -9.47
CA THR A 237 -7.58 6.88 -9.34
C THR A 237 -7.81 8.16 -10.17
N GLY A 238 -6.85 8.53 -11.04
CA GLY A 238 -6.91 9.74 -11.85
C GLY A 238 -6.33 10.99 -11.17
N LYS A 239 -5.98 10.92 -9.89
CA LYS A 239 -5.12 11.89 -9.20
C LYS A 239 -3.82 11.19 -8.77
N LEU A 240 -2.78 11.94 -8.43
CA LEU A 240 -1.52 11.35 -8.02
C LEU A 240 -1.70 10.42 -6.82
N PHE A 241 -2.54 10.83 -5.85
CA PHE A 241 -2.93 10.03 -4.69
C PHE A 241 -4.44 10.07 -4.49
N ALA A 242 -5.03 8.97 -4.04
CA ALA A 242 -6.47 8.87 -3.86
C ALA A 242 -7.00 9.85 -2.80
N TYR A 243 -6.25 10.12 -1.72
CA TYR A 243 -6.67 11.08 -0.70
C TYR A 243 -6.92 12.49 -1.27
N GLN A 244 -6.32 12.85 -2.41
CA GLN A 244 -6.49 14.14 -3.04
C GLN A 244 -7.90 14.37 -3.61
N HIS A 245 -8.71 13.31 -3.77
CA HIS A 245 -10.12 13.45 -4.11
C HIS A 245 -10.93 14.10 -2.98
N SER A 246 -10.50 13.93 -1.73
CA SER A 246 -11.14 14.54 -0.54
C SER A 246 -10.62 15.95 -0.22
N CYS A 247 -9.66 16.47 -0.97
CA CYS A 247 -9.21 17.85 -0.85
C CYS A 247 -10.14 18.76 -1.62
N GLY A 248 -10.93 19.62 -0.93
CA GLY A 248 -11.78 20.64 -1.58
C GLY A 248 -10.94 21.57 -2.49
N ASN A 249 -11.48 21.93 -3.64
CA ASN A 249 -10.93 22.92 -4.59
C ASN A 249 -9.43 22.78 -4.97
N CYS A 250 -8.87 21.60 -4.90
CA CYS A 250 -7.53 21.37 -5.44
C CYS A 250 -7.64 21.28 -6.98
N SER A 251 -7.42 22.38 -7.68
CA SER A 251 -7.43 22.48 -9.14
C SER A 251 -6.24 21.79 -9.83
N CYS A 252 -5.47 21.02 -9.11
CA CYS A 252 -4.26 20.39 -9.62
C CYS A 252 -4.56 19.01 -10.20
N ASN A 253 -4.52 18.91 -11.51
CA ASN A 253 -4.60 17.65 -12.25
C ASN A 253 -3.36 16.74 -12.04
N ILE A 254 -2.26 17.29 -11.52
CA ILE A 254 -1.02 16.55 -11.20
C ILE A 254 -0.37 17.24 -10.00
N GLY A 255 -0.59 16.68 -8.81
CA GLY A 255 0.05 17.11 -7.56
C GLY A 255 -0.41 18.47 -7.03
N CYS A 256 -0.93 18.52 -5.80
CA CYS A 256 -1.09 19.80 -5.10
C CYS A 256 0.29 20.42 -4.92
N LYS A 257 0.43 21.72 -5.20
CA LYS A 257 1.71 22.42 -4.96
C LYS A 257 2.13 22.22 -3.50
N PRO A 258 3.42 21.94 -3.23
CA PRO A 258 3.90 21.66 -1.86
C PRO A 258 3.51 22.71 -0.81
N ASN A 259 3.23 23.94 -1.24
CA ASN A 259 2.97 25.10 -0.36
C ASN A 259 1.47 25.43 -0.22
N GLN A 260 0.53 24.61 -0.71
CA GLN A 260 -0.89 24.82 -0.48
C GLN A 260 -1.39 23.92 0.65
N PRO A 261 -2.23 24.44 1.58
CA PRO A 261 -2.81 23.61 2.64
C PRO A 261 -3.64 22.49 2.01
N GLN A 262 -3.25 21.26 2.24
CA GLN A 262 -3.98 20.08 1.78
C GLN A 262 -4.86 19.62 2.95
N GLU A 263 -6.17 19.88 2.85
CA GLU A 263 -7.12 19.63 3.94
C GLU A 263 -7.16 18.16 4.42
N SER A 264 -6.74 17.21 3.58
CA SER A 264 -6.71 15.79 3.91
C SER A 264 -5.33 15.18 3.89
N LYS A 265 -4.25 16.01 3.81
CA LYS A 265 -2.88 15.49 3.75
C LYS A 265 -2.54 14.68 5.02
N PRO A 266 -2.10 13.41 4.88
CA PRO A 266 -1.70 12.59 6.02
C PRO A 266 -0.35 13.03 6.60
N ASP A 267 -0.01 12.50 7.78
CA ASP A 267 1.34 12.64 8.37
C ASP A 267 2.33 11.63 7.77
N GLY A 268 1.84 10.53 7.20
CA GLY A 268 2.62 9.54 6.49
C GLY A 268 1.85 8.91 5.34
N LEU A 269 2.55 8.66 4.23
CA LEU A 269 2.01 8.06 3.02
C LEU A 269 2.81 6.79 2.71
N ILE A 270 2.11 5.68 2.53
CA ILE A 270 2.68 4.37 2.19
C ILE A 270 2.39 4.15 0.70
N LEU A 271 3.45 3.93 -0.08
CA LEU A 271 3.38 3.81 -1.54
C LEU A 271 3.90 2.45 -2.01
N GLY A 272 3.33 1.94 -3.08
CA GLY A 272 3.71 0.72 -3.78
C GLY A 272 4.44 0.96 -5.08
#